data_ff76af350393cfe3bf301cdcc8cddb2d
#
_entry.id   ff76af350393cfe3bf301cdcc8cddb2d
#
_cell.length_a   1.000
_cell.length_b   1.000
_cell.length_c   1.000
_cell.angle_alpha   90.00
_cell.angle_beta   90.00
_cell.angle_gamma   90.00
#
_symmetry.space_group_name_H-M   'P 1'
#
loop_
_entity.id
_entity.type
_entity.pdbx_description
1 polymer ?
#
loop_
_entity_poly.entity_id
_entity_poly.type
_entity_poly.pdbx_seq_one_letter_code
_entity_poly.pdbx_strand_id
1 'polypeptide(L)'
;MAGEIDGVIEAIRENRRRFETFCYSLSEDELMRPVPGTTWVVRDFAAHLDTLDTALVAWIEGAPPASQVPGAATAAPGGDASAAFDVDAFNDAQVAERRSWQLERVFAEAAANRERLIEAMTGITDERMAQPMHFPGDHKRSPADLPLRLFLAGWAQHDPMHVADMIKALPERADDPEIKRWLDNPFVTGYQAVMSAPQRV
;
A
#
# COMPACT_ATOMS: atom_id res chain seq x y z
N MET A 1 -7.46 28.61 -1.87
CA MET A 1 -7.45 27.63 -2.97
C MET A 1 -7.01 26.32 -2.34
N ALA A 2 -7.63 25.19 -2.68
CA ALA A 2 -7.16 23.89 -2.25
C ALA A 2 -5.74 23.66 -2.81
N GLY A 3 -4.82 23.20 -1.97
CA GLY A 3 -3.45 22.88 -2.37
C GLY A 3 -3.39 21.55 -3.14
N GLU A 4 -2.22 21.25 -3.73
CA GLU A 4 -1.98 19.96 -4.41
C GLU A 4 -2.23 18.79 -3.44
N ILE A 5 -1.85 18.94 -2.17
CA ILE A 5 -2.01 17.93 -1.13
C ILE A 5 -3.47 17.60 -0.83
N ASP A 6 -4.38 18.58 -0.91
CA ASP A 6 -5.80 18.36 -0.63
C ASP A 6 -6.41 17.36 -1.63
N GLY A 7 -6.01 17.44 -2.91
CA GLY A 7 -6.42 16.48 -3.94
C GLY A 7 -5.92 15.06 -3.69
N VAL A 8 -4.71 14.93 -3.16
CA VAL A 8 -4.14 13.63 -2.77
C VAL A 8 -4.90 13.03 -1.59
N ILE A 9 -5.16 13.84 -0.55
CA ILE A 9 -5.93 13.42 0.63
C ILE A 9 -7.34 12.95 0.25
N GLU A 10 -8.01 13.69 -0.64
CA GLU A 10 -9.35 13.31 -1.11
C GLU A 10 -9.30 11.98 -1.89
N ALA A 11 -8.31 11.80 -2.77
CA ALA A 11 -8.13 10.54 -3.50
C ALA A 11 -7.86 9.35 -2.56
N ILE A 12 -7.06 9.55 -1.50
CA ILE A 12 -6.81 8.55 -0.46
C ILE A 12 -8.11 8.15 0.24
N ARG A 13 -8.92 9.13 0.66
CA ARG A 13 -10.20 8.88 1.34
C ARG A 13 -11.19 8.15 0.45
N GLU A 14 -11.34 8.60 -0.79
CA GLU A 14 -12.27 8.01 -1.74
C GLU A 14 -11.88 6.58 -2.11
N ASN A 15 -10.60 6.31 -2.39
CA ASN A 15 -10.12 4.98 -2.71
C ASN A 15 -10.30 4.01 -1.53
N ARG A 16 -10.04 4.45 -0.29
CA ARG A 16 -10.28 3.65 0.89
C ARG A 16 -11.77 3.32 1.06
N ARG A 17 -12.64 4.29 0.95
CA ARG A 17 -14.10 4.08 1.04
C ARG A 17 -14.58 3.06 -0.02
N ARG A 18 -14.06 3.15 -1.25
CA ARG A 18 -14.39 2.19 -2.32
C ARG A 18 -13.84 0.81 -2.03
N PHE A 19 -12.61 0.72 -1.50
CA PHE A 19 -11.98 -0.53 -1.12
C PHE A 19 -12.78 -1.26 -0.02
N GLU A 20 -13.15 -0.56 1.03
CA GLU A 20 -13.99 -1.11 2.11
C GLU A 20 -15.34 -1.60 1.57
N THR A 21 -16.01 -0.78 0.75
CA THR A 21 -17.28 -1.16 0.10
C THR A 21 -17.11 -2.42 -0.74
N PHE A 22 -16.03 -2.52 -1.51
CA PHE A 22 -15.71 -3.70 -2.29
C PHE A 22 -15.52 -4.93 -1.40
N CYS A 23 -14.69 -4.85 -0.36
CA CYS A 23 -14.45 -5.96 0.56
C CYS A 23 -15.74 -6.43 1.26
N TYR A 24 -16.58 -5.50 1.71
CA TYR A 24 -17.87 -5.85 2.33
C TYR A 24 -18.90 -6.42 1.36
N SER A 25 -18.71 -6.25 0.05
CA SER A 25 -19.56 -6.87 -0.97
C SER A 25 -19.21 -8.33 -1.27
N LEU A 26 -18.04 -8.79 -0.78
CA LEU A 26 -17.56 -10.15 -1.03
C LEU A 26 -18.16 -11.14 -0.05
N SER A 27 -18.47 -12.33 -0.54
CA SER A 27 -18.82 -13.47 0.31
C SER A 27 -17.60 -14.02 1.05
N GLU A 28 -17.82 -14.80 2.11
CA GLU A 28 -16.75 -15.47 2.84
C GLU A 28 -15.91 -16.36 1.93
N ASP A 29 -16.53 -17.07 0.99
CA ASP A 29 -15.82 -17.90 0.01
C ASP A 29 -14.94 -17.06 -0.92
N GLU A 30 -15.39 -15.89 -1.36
CA GLU A 30 -14.59 -14.96 -2.17
C GLU A 30 -13.42 -14.40 -1.37
N LEU A 31 -13.65 -14.02 -0.11
CA LEU A 31 -12.59 -13.49 0.78
C LEU A 31 -11.48 -14.52 1.05
N MET A 32 -11.78 -15.79 1.01
CA MET A 32 -10.84 -16.88 1.28
C MET A 32 -10.17 -17.45 0.03
N ARG A 33 -10.42 -16.91 -1.16
CA ARG A 33 -9.77 -17.38 -2.40
C ARG A 33 -8.30 -17.02 -2.46
N PRO A 34 -7.40 -17.98 -2.77
CA PRO A 34 -5.99 -17.70 -2.99
C PRO A 34 -5.78 -16.74 -4.18
N VAL A 35 -4.93 -15.73 -3.99
CA VAL A 35 -4.61 -14.79 -5.06
C VAL A 35 -3.38 -15.27 -5.83
N PRO A 36 -3.49 -15.47 -7.16
CA PRO A 36 -2.39 -15.97 -7.98
C PRO A 36 -1.12 -15.11 -7.87
N GLY A 37 0.02 -15.77 -7.69
CA GLY A 37 1.32 -15.10 -7.60
C GLY A 37 1.66 -14.55 -6.21
N THR A 38 0.85 -14.85 -5.19
CA THR A 38 1.07 -14.47 -3.79
C THR A 38 0.89 -15.66 -2.84
N THR A 39 1.26 -15.49 -1.57
CA THR A 39 0.94 -16.42 -0.46
C THR A 39 -0.37 -16.08 0.23
N TRP A 40 -1.10 -15.08 -0.29
CA TRP A 40 -2.26 -14.45 0.33
C TRP A 40 -3.57 -14.95 -0.25
N VAL A 41 -4.61 -14.85 0.56
CA VAL A 41 -6.00 -14.87 0.11
C VAL A 41 -6.53 -13.45 -0.04
N VAL A 42 -7.69 -13.29 -0.68
CA VAL A 42 -8.29 -11.97 -0.97
C VAL A 42 -8.38 -11.09 0.28
N ARG A 43 -8.84 -11.61 1.42
CA ARG A 43 -8.96 -10.83 2.67
C ARG A 43 -7.62 -10.35 3.23
N ASP A 44 -6.51 -11.02 2.93
CA ASP A 44 -5.19 -10.67 3.45
C ASP A 44 -4.75 -9.29 2.94
N PHE A 45 -5.25 -8.84 1.80
CA PHE A 45 -5.00 -7.51 1.27
C PHE A 45 -5.59 -6.39 2.14
N ALA A 46 -6.72 -6.63 2.82
CA ALA A 46 -7.24 -5.67 3.80
C ALA A 46 -6.26 -5.48 4.98
N ALA A 47 -5.71 -6.59 5.49
CA ALA A 47 -4.72 -6.56 6.55
C ALA A 47 -3.40 -5.88 6.12
N HIS A 48 -2.97 -6.11 4.87
CA HIS A 48 -1.79 -5.47 4.31
C HIS A 48 -1.94 -3.95 4.19
N LEU A 49 -3.07 -3.47 3.65
CA LEU A 49 -3.33 -2.05 3.42
C LEU A 49 -3.46 -1.21 4.72
N ASP A 50 -3.67 -1.86 5.86
CA ASP A 50 -3.66 -1.22 7.18
C ASP A 50 -2.25 -0.81 7.61
N THR A 51 -1.26 -1.66 7.36
CA THR A 51 0.04 -1.56 8.03
C THR A 51 0.99 -0.52 7.44
N LEU A 52 0.82 -0.17 6.16
CA LEU A 52 1.78 0.67 5.45
C LEU A 52 1.61 2.16 5.71
N ASP A 53 0.43 2.62 6.14
CA ASP A 53 0.20 4.03 6.44
C ASP A 53 1.10 4.54 7.56
N THR A 54 1.40 3.70 8.56
CA THR A 54 2.30 4.04 9.66
C THR A 54 3.75 4.25 9.19
N ALA A 55 4.20 3.47 8.21
CA ALA A 55 5.53 3.64 7.62
C ALA A 55 5.63 4.96 6.84
N LEU A 56 4.56 5.36 6.14
CA LEU A 56 4.54 6.61 5.41
C LEU A 56 4.50 7.82 6.33
N VAL A 57 3.75 7.77 7.44
CA VAL A 57 3.78 8.83 8.48
C VAL A 57 5.21 9.09 8.91
N ALA A 58 5.93 8.03 9.23
CA ALA A 58 7.29 8.11 9.65
C ALA A 58 8.22 8.79 8.61
N TRP A 59 8.04 8.49 7.34
CA TRP A 59 8.80 9.11 6.27
C TRP A 59 8.47 10.61 6.11
N ILE A 60 7.20 10.98 6.25
CA ILE A 60 6.77 12.38 6.20
C ILE A 60 7.42 13.17 7.35
N GLU A 61 7.49 12.59 8.55
CA GLU A 61 8.08 13.18 9.75
C GLU A 61 9.61 13.15 9.77
N GLY A 62 10.25 12.61 8.72
CA GLY A 62 11.70 12.61 8.55
C GLY A 62 12.44 11.54 9.35
N ALA A 63 11.74 10.53 9.84
CA ALA A 63 12.37 9.38 10.47
C ALA A 63 13.02 8.47 9.41
N PRO A 64 14.21 7.90 9.67
CA PRO A 64 14.86 7.02 8.72
C PRO A 64 14.03 5.74 8.51
N PRO A 65 13.85 5.30 7.24
CA PRO A 65 12.98 4.16 6.90
C PRO A 65 13.32 2.86 7.65
N ALA A 66 14.59 2.65 7.96
CA ALA A 66 15.07 1.43 8.61
C ALA A 66 14.74 1.32 10.12
N SER A 67 14.42 2.43 10.80
CA SER A 67 14.19 2.42 12.26
C SER A 67 12.75 2.13 12.65
N GLN A 68 11.83 2.04 11.69
CA GLN A 68 10.38 2.01 11.95
C GLN A 68 9.67 0.79 11.41
N VAL A 69 10.41 -0.14 10.79
CA VAL A 69 9.87 -1.44 10.43
C VAL A 69 9.94 -2.32 11.69
N PRO A 70 8.81 -2.67 12.34
CA PRO A 70 8.82 -3.64 13.42
C PRO A 70 9.48 -4.94 12.90
N GLY A 71 10.59 -5.34 13.51
CA GLY A 71 11.38 -6.49 13.06
C GLY A 71 12.66 -6.16 12.29
N ALA A 72 12.86 -4.97 11.73
CA ALA A 72 14.15 -4.55 11.16
C ALA A 72 15.19 -4.22 12.23
N ALA A 73 14.78 -4.02 13.48
CA ALA A 73 15.65 -3.67 14.61
C ALA A 73 16.47 -4.85 15.17
N THR A 74 16.42 -6.03 14.59
CA THR A 74 17.21 -7.19 15.03
C THR A 74 18.27 -7.65 14.04
N ALA A 75 18.77 -6.78 13.17
CA ALA A 75 20.09 -6.99 12.62
C ALA A 75 21.06 -6.93 13.80
N ALA A 76 21.60 -8.11 14.19
CA ALA A 76 22.59 -8.22 15.24
C ALA A 76 23.71 -7.20 15.01
N PRO A 77 24.32 -6.61 16.07
CA PRO A 77 25.45 -5.70 15.90
C PRO A 77 26.55 -6.48 15.15
N GLY A 78 26.78 -6.16 13.87
CA GLY A 78 27.72 -6.86 12.99
C GLY A 78 27.10 -7.50 11.76
N GLY A 79 25.77 -7.43 11.56
CA GLY A 79 25.10 -7.83 10.33
C GLY A 79 25.43 -6.86 9.20
N ASP A 80 25.68 -7.42 8.00
CA ASP A 80 25.99 -6.65 6.80
C ASP A 80 24.86 -5.67 6.49
N ALA A 81 25.12 -4.36 6.64
CA ALA A 81 24.13 -3.29 6.37
C ALA A 81 23.72 -3.21 4.88
N SER A 82 24.24 -4.13 4.05
CA SER A 82 23.95 -4.23 2.61
C SER A 82 22.79 -5.18 2.28
N ALA A 83 22.20 -5.88 3.24
CA ALA A 83 21.03 -6.71 2.96
C ALA A 83 19.84 -5.82 2.63
N ALA A 84 19.42 -5.83 1.36
CA ALA A 84 18.23 -5.10 0.92
C ALA A 84 17.01 -5.49 1.79
N PHE A 85 16.23 -4.50 2.21
CA PHE A 85 15.02 -4.72 2.99
C PHE A 85 14.05 -5.64 2.21
N ASP A 86 13.71 -6.78 2.82
CA ASP A 86 12.75 -7.71 2.26
C ASP A 86 11.32 -7.25 2.60
N VAL A 87 10.76 -6.45 1.69
CA VAL A 87 9.41 -5.91 1.84
C VAL A 87 8.33 -7.00 1.84
N ASP A 88 8.55 -8.12 1.12
CA ASP A 88 7.58 -9.20 1.07
C ASP A 88 7.55 -9.97 2.40
N ALA A 89 8.71 -10.32 2.94
CA ALA A 89 8.80 -10.96 4.27
C ALA A 89 8.19 -10.07 5.37
N PHE A 90 8.41 -8.75 5.30
CA PHE A 90 7.79 -7.81 6.21
C PHE A 90 6.25 -7.81 6.07
N ASN A 91 5.75 -7.69 4.86
CA ASN A 91 4.30 -7.68 4.60
C ASN A 91 3.65 -9.00 5.02
N ASP A 92 4.28 -10.13 4.73
CA ASP A 92 3.80 -11.46 5.13
C ASP A 92 3.68 -11.58 6.66
N ALA A 93 4.65 -11.07 7.41
CA ALA A 93 4.60 -11.08 8.88
C ALA A 93 3.45 -10.22 9.42
N GLN A 94 3.22 -9.02 8.86
CA GLN A 94 2.14 -8.13 9.25
C GLN A 94 0.76 -8.74 8.94
N VAL A 95 0.61 -9.34 7.76
CA VAL A 95 -0.62 -10.03 7.37
C VAL A 95 -0.88 -11.24 8.28
N ALA A 96 0.16 -12.04 8.57
CA ALA A 96 0.03 -13.22 9.43
C ALA A 96 -0.48 -12.87 10.85
N GLU A 97 -0.04 -11.74 11.41
CA GLU A 97 -0.50 -11.25 12.72
C GLU A 97 -2.00 -10.98 12.74
N ARG A 98 -2.56 -10.47 11.61
CA ARG A 98 -3.95 -10.02 11.48
C ARG A 98 -4.88 -11.05 10.84
N ARG A 99 -4.36 -12.17 10.36
CA ARG A 99 -5.10 -13.18 9.59
C ARG A 99 -6.33 -13.73 10.33
N SER A 100 -6.28 -13.80 11.67
CA SER A 100 -7.40 -14.26 12.50
C SER A 100 -8.39 -13.16 12.90
N TRP A 101 -8.12 -11.89 12.54
CA TRP A 101 -9.01 -10.79 12.92
C TRP A 101 -10.25 -10.77 12.04
N GLN A 102 -11.36 -10.30 12.62
CA GLN A 102 -12.55 -9.98 11.82
C GLN A 102 -12.28 -8.77 10.93
N LEU A 103 -12.91 -8.72 9.76
CA LEU A 103 -12.69 -7.67 8.77
C LEU A 103 -12.99 -6.27 9.34
N GLU A 104 -14.02 -6.16 10.18
CA GLU A 104 -14.39 -4.92 10.87
C GLU A 104 -13.26 -4.41 11.77
N ARG A 105 -12.56 -5.32 12.45
CA ARG A 105 -11.42 -4.95 13.30
C ARG A 105 -10.24 -4.46 12.46
N VAL A 106 -9.96 -5.13 11.35
CA VAL A 106 -8.91 -4.71 10.41
C VAL A 106 -9.21 -3.31 9.89
N PHE A 107 -10.43 -3.05 9.43
CA PHE A 107 -10.80 -1.72 8.94
C PHE A 107 -10.86 -0.64 10.01
N ALA A 108 -11.21 -0.98 11.25
CA ALA A 108 -11.17 -0.02 12.34
C ALA A 108 -9.72 0.42 12.66
N GLU A 109 -8.75 -0.51 12.64
CA GLU A 109 -7.33 -0.18 12.81
C GLU A 109 -6.81 0.61 11.60
N ALA A 110 -7.14 0.17 10.38
CA ALA A 110 -6.79 0.86 9.15
C ALA A 110 -7.30 2.30 9.12
N ALA A 111 -8.52 2.54 9.57
CA ALA A 111 -9.09 3.90 9.65
C ALA A 111 -8.30 4.79 10.62
N ALA A 112 -7.91 4.27 11.79
CA ALA A 112 -7.12 5.01 12.76
C ALA A 112 -5.71 5.36 12.23
N ASN A 113 -5.06 4.42 11.52
CA ASN A 113 -3.75 4.65 10.90
C ASN A 113 -3.86 5.65 9.72
N ARG A 114 -4.93 5.56 8.93
CA ARG A 114 -5.22 6.46 7.83
C ARG A 114 -5.45 7.90 8.30
N GLU A 115 -6.19 8.13 9.39
CA GLU A 115 -6.38 9.48 9.94
C GLU A 115 -5.05 10.08 10.42
N ARG A 116 -4.16 9.30 11.04
CA ARG A 116 -2.82 9.77 11.39
C ARG A 116 -1.99 10.16 10.15
N LEU A 117 -2.08 9.38 9.08
CA LEU A 117 -1.44 9.72 7.81
C LEU A 117 -1.98 11.03 7.25
N ILE A 118 -3.31 11.21 7.22
CA ILE A 118 -3.94 12.43 6.73
C ILE A 118 -3.53 13.64 7.58
N GLU A 119 -3.47 13.48 8.90
CA GLU A 119 -3.00 14.54 9.80
C GLU A 119 -1.55 14.92 9.49
N ALA A 120 -0.66 13.96 9.32
CA ALA A 120 0.74 14.21 8.93
C ALA A 120 0.85 14.88 7.56
N MET A 121 -0.05 14.57 6.61
CA MET A 121 -0.06 15.17 5.28
C MET A 121 -0.61 16.61 5.26
N THR A 122 -1.53 16.96 6.16
CA THR A 122 -2.25 18.24 6.13
C THR A 122 -1.32 19.46 6.24
N GLY A 123 -0.14 19.30 6.82
CA GLY A 123 0.87 20.36 6.94
C GLY A 123 1.88 20.44 5.78
N ILE A 124 1.76 19.58 4.75
CA ILE A 124 2.73 19.55 3.65
C ILE A 124 2.45 20.72 2.70
N THR A 125 3.47 21.55 2.48
CA THR A 125 3.40 22.66 1.53
C THR A 125 3.67 22.22 0.10
N ASP A 126 3.22 23.01 -0.90
CA ASP A 126 3.51 22.75 -2.32
C ASP A 126 5.03 22.73 -2.59
N GLU A 127 5.80 23.56 -1.84
CA GLU A 127 7.27 23.54 -1.92
C GLU A 127 7.83 22.19 -1.43
N ARG A 128 7.32 21.65 -0.34
CA ARG A 128 7.72 20.32 0.16
C ARG A 128 7.32 19.22 -0.80
N MET A 129 6.14 19.34 -1.43
CA MET A 129 5.66 18.41 -2.46
C MET A 129 6.59 18.30 -3.68
N ALA A 130 7.29 19.41 -4.01
CA ALA A 130 8.24 19.44 -5.13
C ALA A 130 9.62 18.84 -4.76
N GLN A 131 9.95 18.71 -3.48
CA GLN A 131 11.26 18.20 -3.05
C GLN A 131 11.38 16.69 -3.30
N PRO A 132 12.59 16.22 -3.66
CA PRO A 132 12.83 14.80 -3.84
C PRO A 132 12.71 14.05 -2.51
N MET A 133 12.18 12.84 -2.60
CA MET A 133 12.22 11.82 -1.57
C MET A 133 13.07 10.66 -2.09
N HIS A 134 13.98 10.17 -1.27
CA HIS A 134 14.79 9.01 -1.60
C HIS A 134 14.04 7.73 -1.29
N PHE A 135 13.73 6.95 -2.33
CA PHE A 135 13.28 5.58 -2.21
C PHE A 135 14.52 4.67 -2.27
N PRO A 136 14.84 3.91 -1.22
CA PRO A 136 16.06 3.10 -1.18
C PRO A 136 16.03 1.88 -2.12
N GLY A 137 14.89 1.62 -2.75
CA GLY A 137 14.67 0.41 -3.52
C GLY A 137 14.29 -0.80 -2.66
N ASP A 138 13.92 -1.85 -3.33
CA ASP A 138 13.68 -3.19 -2.78
C ASP A 138 14.11 -4.25 -3.82
N HIS A 139 13.86 -5.52 -3.56
CA HIS A 139 14.22 -6.58 -4.49
C HIS A 139 13.46 -6.53 -5.83
N LYS A 140 12.37 -5.75 -5.92
CA LYS A 140 11.57 -5.56 -7.15
C LYS A 140 11.86 -4.22 -7.84
N ARG A 141 12.28 -3.20 -7.08
CA ARG A 141 12.41 -1.83 -7.58
C ARG A 141 13.79 -1.27 -7.26
N SER A 142 14.41 -0.65 -8.23
CA SER A 142 15.69 0.04 -8.03
C SER A 142 15.52 1.28 -7.16
N PRO A 143 16.59 1.72 -6.44
CA PRO A 143 16.60 3.01 -5.76
C PRO A 143 16.26 4.14 -6.72
N ALA A 144 15.50 5.13 -6.23
CA ALA A 144 15.10 6.29 -7.02
C ALA A 144 14.88 7.51 -6.14
N ASP A 145 15.18 8.70 -6.69
CA ASP A 145 14.79 9.97 -6.12
C ASP A 145 13.56 10.49 -6.86
N LEU A 146 12.45 10.61 -6.16
CA LEU A 146 11.16 11.01 -6.73
C LEU A 146 10.66 12.26 -6.00
N PRO A 147 10.06 13.24 -6.70
CA PRO A 147 9.32 14.30 -6.01
C PRO A 147 8.27 13.70 -5.08
N LEU A 148 8.16 14.26 -3.87
CA LEU A 148 7.21 13.75 -2.86
C LEU A 148 5.79 13.66 -3.43
N ARG A 149 5.37 14.63 -4.27
CA ARG A 149 4.05 14.60 -4.94
C ARG A 149 3.79 13.34 -5.76
N LEU A 150 4.81 12.83 -6.49
CA LEU A 150 4.64 11.61 -7.29
C LEU A 150 4.53 10.37 -6.41
N PHE A 151 5.28 10.34 -5.32
CA PHE A 151 5.19 9.26 -4.35
C PHE A 151 3.80 9.24 -3.68
N LEU A 152 3.33 10.39 -3.19
CA LEU A 152 2.01 10.49 -2.55
C LEU A 152 0.86 10.26 -3.53
N ALA A 153 0.98 10.70 -4.79
CA ALA A 153 0.02 10.39 -5.83
C ALA A 153 -0.05 8.88 -6.11
N GLY A 154 1.10 8.19 -6.14
CA GLY A 154 1.15 6.72 -6.22
C GLY A 154 0.53 6.06 -4.98
N TRP A 155 0.82 6.58 -3.79
CA TRP A 155 0.24 6.08 -2.54
C TRP A 155 -1.28 6.21 -2.51
N ALA A 156 -1.83 7.30 -3.02
CA ALA A 156 -3.27 7.48 -3.14
C ALA A 156 -3.94 6.40 -4.03
N GLN A 157 -3.17 5.72 -4.89
CA GLN A 157 -3.65 4.63 -5.74
C GLN A 157 -3.31 3.23 -5.18
N HIS A 158 -2.82 3.13 -3.96
CA HIS A 158 -2.40 1.86 -3.37
C HIS A 158 -3.58 0.88 -3.21
N ASP A 159 -4.72 1.37 -2.73
CA ASP A 159 -5.92 0.55 -2.58
C ASP A 159 -6.39 -0.04 -3.94
N PRO A 160 -6.60 0.73 -5.03
CA PRO A 160 -6.96 0.14 -6.32
C PRO A 160 -5.86 -0.72 -6.95
N MET A 161 -4.57 -0.49 -6.69
CA MET A 161 -3.51 -1.39 -7.14
C MET A 161 -3.73 -2.80 -6.60
N HIS A 162 -4.06 -2.92 -5.31
CA HIS A 162 -4.30 -4.22 -4.69
C HIS A 162 -5.68 -4.81 -5.02
N VAL A 163 -6.69 -3.99 -5.28
CA VAL A 163 -7.94 -4.53 -5.87
C VAL A 163 -7.66 -5.19 -7.22
N ALA A 164 -6.77 -4.64 -8.04
CA ALA A 164 -6.36 -5.28 -9.29
C ALA A 164 -5.66 -6.64 -9.07
N ASP A 165 -4.97 -6.84 -7.95
CA ASP A 165 -4.45 -8.16 -7.58
C ASP A 165 -5.57 -9.10 -7.11
N MET A 166 -6.46 -8.62 -6.25
CA MET A 166 -7.61 -9.40 -5.75
C MET A 166 -8.52 -9.90 -6.87
N ILE A 167 -8.74 -9.09 -7.92
CA ILE A 167 -9.56 -9.45 -9.08
C ILE A 167 -8.99 -10.67 -9.84
N LYS A 168 -7.70 -10.95 -9.75
CA LYS A 168 -7.12 -12.18 -10.33
C LYS A 168 -7.70 -13.47 -9.72
N ALA A 169 -8.16 -13.39 -8.47
CA ALA A 169 -8.87 -14.48 -7.79
C ALA A 169 -10.40 -14.40 -7.92
N LEU A 170 -10.92 -13.31 -8.47
CA LEU A 170 -12.35 -12.99 -8.55
C LEU A 170 -12.76 -12.66 -9.99
N PRO A 171 -12.59 -13.60 -10.96
CA PRO A 171 -12.84 -13.33 -12.37
C PRO A 171 -14.29 -12.92 -12.65
N GLU A 172 -15.25 -13.35 -11.82
CA GLU A 172 -16.65 -12.96 -11.90
C GLU A 172 -16.91 -11.48 -11.56
N ARG A 173 -15.98 -10.83 -10.86
CA ARG A 173 -16.03 -9.39 -10.54
C ARG A 173 -15.31 -8.54 -11.58
N ALA A 174 -14.48 -9.14 -12.44
CA ALA A 174 -13.65 -8.44 -13.39
C ALA A 174 -14.45 -7.65 -14.44
N ASP A 175 -15.69 -8.07 -14.72
CA ASP A 175 -16.57 -7.42 -15.70
C ASP A 175 -17.47 -6.32 -15.11
N ASP A 176 -17.41 -6.08 -13.80
CA ASP A 176 -18.14 -5.00 -13.15
C ASP A 176 -17.69 -3.64 -13.71
N PRO A 177 -18.61 -2.82 -14.27
CA PRO A 177 -18.26 -1.55 -14.89
C PRO A 177 -17.66 -0.52 -13.90
N GLU A 178 -18.05 -0.58 -12.61
CA GLU A 178 -17.51 0.31 -11.58
C GLU A 178 -16.10 -0.08 -11.20
N ILE A 179 -15.82 -1.37 -11.06
CA ILE A 179 -14.48 -1.90 -10.83
C ILE A 179 -13.57 -1.57 -12.01
N LYS A 180 -14.00 -1.85 -13.24
CA LYS A 180 -13.22 -1.50 -14.45
C LYS A 180 -12.84 -0.02 -14.47
N ARG A 181 -13.80 0.87 -14.24
CA ARG A 181 -13.55 2.31 -14.23
C ARG A 181 -12.60 2.73 -13.10
N TRP A 182 -12.69 2.08 -11.95
CA TRP A 182 -11.82 2.37 -10.81
C TRP A 182 -10.37 1.93 -11.07
N LEU A 183 -10.19 0.80 -11.74
CA LEU A 183 -8.87 0.24 -12.04
C LEU A 183 -8.25 0.83 -13.32
N ASP A 184 -9.04 1.54 -14.15
CA ASP A 184 -8.57 2.19 -15.38
C ASP A 184 -7.85 3.51 -15.07
N ASN A 185 -6.64 3.38 -14.49
CA ASN A 185 -5.77 4.51 -14.25
C ASN A 185 -4.30 4.14 -14.45
N PRO A 186 -3.43 5.11 -14.82
CA PRO A 186 -2.03 4.85 -15.16
C PRO A 186 -1.20 4.23 -14.04
N PHE A 187 -1.50 4.55 -12.77
CA PHE A 187 -0.76 4.00 -11.63
C PHE A 187 -1.06 2.51 -11.46
N VAL A 188 -2.33 2.10 -11.56
CA VAL A 188 -2.71 0.68 -11.49
C VAL A 188 -2.12 -0.10 -12.65
N THR A 189 -2.23 0.44 -13.88
CA THR A 189 -1.68 -0.19 -15.08
C THR A 189 -0.15 -0.34 -14.98
N GLY A 190 0.54 0.72 -14.54
CA GLY A 190 1.99 0.71 -14.33
C GLY A 190 2.41 -0.30 -13.26
N TYR A 191 1.70 -0.34 -12.12
CA TYR A 191 1.91 -1.32 -11.06
C TYR A 191 1.79 -2.76 -11.60
N GLN A 192 0.70 -3.08 -12.29
CA GLN A 192 0.48 -4.41 -12.85
C GLN A 192 1.58 -4.80 -13.86
N ALA A 193 2.06 -3.86 -14.66
CA ALA A 193 3.17 -4.11 -15.59
C ALA A 193 4.48 -4.46 -14.85
N VAL A 194 4.80 -3.74 -13.77
CA VAL A 194 5.99 -4.01 -12.94
C VAL A 194 5.88 -5.37 -12.25
N MET A 195 4.72 -5.68 -11.66
CA MET A 195 4.49 -6.93 -10.94
C MET A 195 4.46 -8.16 -11.85
N SER A 196 4.14 -7.98 -13.13
CA SER A 196 4.12 -9.05 -14.13
C SER A 196 5.45 -9.25 -14.86
N ALA A 197 6.40 -8.33 -14.66
CA ALA A 197 7.71 -8.43 -15.29
C ALA A 197 8.52 -9.62 -14.71
N PRO A 198 9.29 -10.36 -15.53
CA PRO A 198 10.19 -11.38 -15.02
C PRO A 198 11.17 -10.77 -14.01
N GLN A 199 11.30 -11.40 -12.84
CA GLN A 199 12.28 -10.96 -11.85
C GLN A 199 13.68 -11.02 -12.48
N ARG A 200 14.45 -9.95 -12.35
CA ARG A 200 15.86 -9.96 -12.76
C ARG A 200 16.61 -10.85 -11.78
N VAL A 201 17.07 -11.99 -12.28
CA VAL A 201 17.96 -12.93 -11.59
C VAL A 201 19.34 -12.28 -11.41
#